data_28d33ff2335a7c4cf09e976d51d042e1
#
_entry.id   28d33ff2335a7c4cf09e976d51d042e1
#
_cell.length_a   1.000
_cell.length_b   1.000
_cell.length_c   1.000
_cell.angle_alpha   90.00
_cell.angle_beta   90.00
_cell.angle_gamma   90.00
#
_symmetry.space_group_name_H-M   'P 1'
#
loop_
_entity.id
_entity.type
_entity.pdbx_description
1 polymer ?
#
loop_
_entity_poly.entity_id
_entity_poly.type
_entity_poly.pdbx_seq_one_letter_code
_entity_poly.pdbx_strand_id
1 'polypeptide(L)'
;MKTNLNLKKIKTYKANQDILRKKAVNSGVNLVAPETIFLSKDTKFGKNVTINPYVVIGKKVKIGSNVEILSFSHIEGAKIGNKVKVGPYARIRPGTNLLSGVKIGNFVETKNSKIDSNSKVNHLSYIGDTLIGKNSNIGAGTITCNYDGVKKNKTIISDNVFIGSNSSLVAPVKIKKKSVVGAGSVITKDVKENSLAIERSEQTEVENYKRKK
;
A
#
# COMPACT_ATOMS: atom_id res chain seq x y z
N MET A 1 -19.08 38.06 10.75
CA MET A 1 -17.60 38.09 10.74
C MET A 1 -16.94 36.70 10.51
N LYS A 2 -17.33 35.60 11.18
CA LYS A 2 -16.75 34.25 10.98
C LYS A 2 -16.89 33.72 9.54
N THR A 3 -17.99 33.94 8.86
CA THR A 3 -18.27 33.43 7.50
C THR A 3 -17.31 34.00 6.45
N ASN A 4 -16.99 35.31 6.52
CA ASN A 4 -16.06 35.95 5.59
C ASN A 4 -14.61 35.44 5.74
N LEU A 5 -14.18 35.10 6.97
CA LEU A 5 -12.85 34.53 7.24
C LEU A 5 -12.71 33.11 6.64
N ASN A 6 -13.78 32.32 6.71
CA ASN A 6 -13.79 30.97 6.13
C ASN A 6 -13.75 31.01 4.60
N LEU A 7 -14.51 31.89 3.97
CA LEU A 7 -14.46 32.06 2.50
C LEU A 7 -13.07 32.52 2.03
N LYS A 8 -12.42 33.43 2.75
CA LYS A 8 -11.04 33.86 2.43
C LYS A 8 -10.05 32.69 2.51
N LYS A 9 -10.14 31.86 3.56
CA LYS A 9 -9.30 30.64 3.70
C LYS A 9 -9.52 29.65 2.56
N ILE A 10 -10.76 29.41 2.16
CA ILE A 10 -11.09 28.51 1.03
C ILE A 10 -10.50 29.06 -0.28
N LYS A 11 -10.66 30.35 -0.58
CA LYS A 11 -10.08 30.99 -1.78
C LYS A 11 -8.55 30.86 -1.79
N THR A 12 -7.90 31.12 -0.66
CA THR A 12 -6.44 30.99 -0.52
C THR A 12 -5.99 29.53 -0.73
N TYR A 13 -6.71 28.57 -0.17
CA TYR A 13 -6.40 27.15 -0.35
C TYR A 13 -6.49 26.73 -1.82
N LYS A 14 -7.59 27.10 -2.51
CA LYS A 14 -7.76 26.83 -3.95
C LYS A 14 -6.62 27.41 -4.78
N ALA A 15 -6.31 28.69 -4.57
CA ALA A 15 -5.21 29.38 -5.28
C ALA A 15 -3.86 28.67 -5.04
N ASN A 16 -3.57 28.25 -3.81
CA ASN A 16 -2.37 27.50 -3.49
C ASN A 16 -2.32 26.14 -4.22
N GLN A 17 -3.44 25.42 -4.31
CA GLN A 17 -3.50 24.16 -5.05
C GLN A 17 -3.26 24.38 -6.55
N ASP A 18 -3.80 25.46 -7.12
CA ASP A 18 -3.54 25.81 -8.53
C ASP A 18 -2.06 26.07 -8.80
N ILE A 19 -1.37 26.78 -7.90
CA ILE A 19 0.07 27.01 -7.98
C ILE A 19 0.85 25.69 -7.92
N LEU A 20 0.49 24.79 -7.01
CA LEU A 20 1.17 23.51 -6.83
C LEU A 20 0.99 22.61 -8.07
N ARG A 21 -0.22 22.55 -8.62
CA ARG A 21 -0.54 21.79 -9.84
C ARG A 21 0.22 22.33 -11.05
N LYS A 22 0.21 23.66 -11.26
CA LYS A 22 0.99 24.30 -12.33
C LYS A 22 2.49 23.99 -12.20
N LYS A 23 3.04 24.07 -11.00
CA LYS A 23 4.44 23.72 -10.74
C LYS A 23 4.74 22.25 -11.07
N ALA A 24 3.86 21.32 -10.70
CA ALA A 24 4.01 19.90 -11.00
C ALA A 24 3.99 19.66 -12.54
N VAL A 25 3.01 20.21 -13.26
CA VAL A 25 2.91 20.10 -14.72
C VAL A 25 4.15 20.70 -15.40
N ASN A 26 4.60 21.86 -14.98
CA ASN A 26 5.82 22.50 -15.53
C ASN A 26 7.09 21.69 -15.27
N SER A 27 7.09 20.82 -14.25
CA SER A 27 8.19 19.86 -13.98
C SER A 27 8.02 18.54 -14.73
N GLY A 28 7.03 18.39 -15.61
CA GLY A 28 6.81 17.22 -16.43
C GLY A 28 5.94 16.13 -15.80
N VAL A 29 5.17 16.47 -14.76
CA VAL A 29 4.17 15.55 -14.17
C VAL A 29 2.88 15.63 -15.00
N ASN A 30 2.37 14.48 -15.41
CA ASN A 30 1.06 14.38 -16.06
C ASN A 30 -0.03 14.28 -14.98
N LEU A 31 -0.84 15.33 -14.83
CA LEU A 31 -2.01 15.35 -13.96
C LEU A 31 -3.27 15.17 -14.82
N VAL A 32 -3.95 14.04 -14.63
CA VAL A 32 -5.22 13.74 -15.30
C VAL A 32 -6.36 14.35 -14.48
N ALA A 33 -7.08 15.34 -15.04
CA ALA A 33 -8.06 16.16 -14.33
C ALA A 33 -7.44 16.86 -13.09
N PRO A 34 -6.54 17.84 -13.32
CA PRO A 34 -5.73 18.48 -12.27
C PRO A 34 -6.56 19.04 -11.12
N GLU A 35 -7.74 19.58 -11.39
CA GLU A 35 -8.65 20.20 -10.41
C GLU A 35 -9.09 19.24 -9.28
N THR A 36 -9.03 17.94 -9.53
CA THR A 36 -9.40 16.86 -8.58
C THR A 36 -8.20 16.34 -7.76
N ILE A 37 -6.98 16.80 -8.06
CA ILE A 37 -5.75 16.32 -7.44
C ILE A 37 -5.26 17.33 -6.40
N PHE A 38 -4.94 16.85 -5.21
CA PHE A 38 -4.44 17.67 -4.11
C PHE A 38 -2.99 17.34 -3.80
N LEU A 39 -2.14 18.37 -3.80
CA LEU A 39 -0.70 18.24 -3.61
C LEU A 39 -0.22 18.99 -2.36
N SER A 40 0.84 18.49 -1.73
CA SER A 40 1.56 19.21 -0.69
C SER A 40 2.74 20.00 -1.28
N LYS A 41 3.05 21.14 -0.67
CA LYS A 41 4.14 22.03 -1.12
C LYS A 41 5.53 21.39 -1.10
N ASP A 42 5.72 20.36 -0.29
CA ASP A 42 6.98 19.64 -0.11
C ASP A 42 7.09 18.35 -0.92
N THR A 43 6.09 18.05 -1.76
CA THR A 43 6.13 16.90 -2.65
C THR A 43 7.26 17.04 -3.67
N LYS A 44 8.04 15.97 -3.84
CA LYS A 44 9.11 15.90 -4.86
C LYS A 44 8.77 14.85 -5.89
N PHE A 45 8.93 15.20 -7.17
CA PHE A 45 8.63 14.31 -8.31
C PHE A 45 9.89 14.00 -9.10
N GLY A 46 10.00 12.74 -9.57
CA GLY A 46 10.88 12.33 -10.64
C GLY A 46 10.27 12.61 -12.02
N LYS A 47 10.87 12.01 -13.08
CA LYS A 47 10.40 12.16 -14.48
C LYS A 47 9.28 11.16 -14.79
N ASN A 48 8.41 11.48 -15.76
CA ASN A 48 7.34 10.59 -16.25
C ASN A 48 6.44 10.08 -15.13
N VAL A 49 5.93 10.96 -14.29
CA VAL A 49 4.96 10.63 -13.26
C VAL A 49 3.56 10.96 -13.78
N THR A 50 2.64 10.01 -13.67
CA THR A 50 1.22 10.22 -13.98
C THR A 50 0.39 10.09 -12.71
N ILE A 51 -0.48 11.07 -12.47
CA ILE A 51 -1.40 11.09 -11.33
C ILE A 51 -2.83 11.20 -11.86
N ASN A 52 -3.62 10.20 -11.58
CA ASN A 52 -5.01 10.09 -12.01
C ASN A 52 -5.95 10.93 -11.10
N PRO A 53 -7.22 11.12 -11.50
CA PRO A 53 -8.17 11.93 -10.75
C PRO A 53 -8.37 11.50 -9.30
N TYR A 54 -8.73 12.45 -8.43
CA TYR A 54 -9.08 12.24 -7.02
C TYR A 54 -7.94 11.67 -6.16
N VAL A 55 -6.70 11.95 -6.53
CA VAL A 55 -5.53 11.57 -5.72
C VAL A 55 -5.17 12.68 -4.74
N VAL A 56 -4.84 12.29 -3.52
CA VAL A 56 -4.34 13.18 -2.48
C VAL A 56 -2.89 12.84 -2.13
N ILE A 57 -1.98 13.78 -2.36
CA ILE A 57 -0.58 13.68 -1.94
C ILE A 57 -0.37 14.60 -0.73
N GLY A 58 -0.24 14.00 0.43
CA GLY A 58 0.02 14.67 1.70
C GLY A 58 1.48 15.11 1.85
N LYS A 59 1.85 15.51 3.07
CA LYS A 59 3.19 15.99 3.39
C LYS A 59 4.26 14.89 3.32
N LYS A 60 5.52 15.28 3.11
CA LYS A 60 6.72 14.43 3.18
C LYS A 60 6.67 13.25 2.19
N VAL A 61 6.16 13.47 0.98
CA VAL A 61 6.13 12.46 -0.09
C VAL A 61 7.22 12.74 -1.12
N LYS A 62 7.99 11.68 -1.45
CA LYS A 62 8.95 11.69 -2.56
C LYS A 62 8.53 10.62 -3.55
N ILE A 63 8.39 10.99 -4.82
CA ILE A 63 7.95 10.12 -5.91
C ILE A 63 9.08 10.04 -6.93
N GLY A 64 9.50 8.83 -7.27
CA GLY A 64 10.52 8.54 -8.27
C GLY A 64 10.01 8.72 -9.70
N SER A 65 10.76 8.18 -10.66
CA SER A 65 10.45 8.30 -12.08
C SER A 65 9.64 7.12 -12.60
N ASN A 66 8.84 7.36 -13.66
CA ASN A 66 7.97 6.36 -14.30
C ASN A 66 6.95 5.76 -13.31
N VAL A 67 6.37 6.61 -12.47
CA VAL A 67 5.39 6.22 -11.45
C VAL A 67 3.99 6.53 -11.94
N GLU A 68 3.07 5.61 -11.69
CA GLU A 68 1.64 5.80 -11.93
C GLU A 68 0.87 5.72 -10.61
N ILE A 69 0.10 6.78 -10.30
CA ILE A 69 -0.78 6.82 -9.13
C ILE A 69 -2.22 6.88 -9.62
N LEU A 70 -2.96 5.82 -9.37
CA LEU A 70 -4.33 5.64 -9.81
C LEU A 70 -5.31 6.33 -8.85
N SER A 71 -6.51 6.57 -9.39
CA SER A 71 -7.58 7.35 -8.74
C SER A 71 -7.90 6.91 -7.32
N PHE A 72 -8.35 7.86 -6.53
CA PHE A 72 -8.79 7.68 -5.14
C PHE A 72 -7.70 7.16 -4.19
N SER A 73 -6.44 7.32 -4.55
CA SER A 73 -5.33 6.95 -3.67
C SER A 73 -4.92 8.13 -2.77
N HIS A 74 -4.54 7.81 -1.53
CA HIS A 74 -4.03 8.78 -0.57
C HIS A 74 -2.64 8.39 -0.10
N ILE A 75 -1.67 9.28 -0.28
CA ILE A 75 -0.25 9.04 0.04
C ILE A 75 0.26 10.15 0.94
N GLU A 76 0.87 9.79 2.05
CA GLU A 76 1.54 10.74 2.94
C GLU A 76 2.77 10.12 3.61
N GLY A 77 3.79 10.96 3.91
CA GLY A 77 4.98 10.55 4.66
C GLY A 77 5.74 9.37 4.08
N ALA A 78 5.75 9.21 2.76
CA ALA A 78 6.21 8.01 2.08
C ALA A 78 7.27 8.29 1.00
N LYS A 79 8.05 7.25 0.70
CA LYS A 79 8.98 7.23 -0.45
C LYS A 79 8.46 6.23 -1.47
N ILE A 80 8.21 6.69 -2.68
CA ILE A 80 7.76 5.90 -3.82
C ILE A 80 8.91 5.82 -4.82
N GLY A 81 9.46 4.63 -5.03
CA GLY A 81 10.57 4.37 -5.93
C GLY A 81 10.21 4.50 -7.41
N ASN A 82 11.16 4.18 -8.28
CA ASN A 82 10.93 4.24 -9.72
C ASN A 82 10.04 3.09 -10.20
N LYS A 83 9.28 3.31 -11.29
CA LYS A 83 8.44 2.28 -11.93
C LYS A 83 7.39 1.66 -10.98
N VAL A 84 7.01 2.38 -9.93
CA VAL A 84 5.98 1.95 -8.97
C VAL A 84 4.60 2.28 -9.51
N LYS A 85 3.65 1.38 -9.27
CA LYS A 85 2.22 1.61 -9.51
C LYS A 85 1.46 1.54 -8.20
N VAL A 86 0.64 2.57 -7.92
CA VAL A 86 -0.15 2.68 -6.69
C VAL A 86 -1.62 2.86 -7.02
N GLY A 87 -2.47 2.07 -6.40
CA GLY A 87 -3.92 2.19 -6.48
C GLY A 87 -4.57 1.30 -7.55
N PRO A 88 -5.86 1.58 -7.84
CA PRO A 88 -6.69 2.64 -7.25
C PRO A 88 -7.08 2.35 -5.79
N TYR A 89 -7.64 3.35 -5.09
CA TYR A 89 -8.09 3.21 -3.68
C TYR A 89 -7.01 2.70 -2.71
N ALA A 90 -5.75 3.05 -2.93
CA ALA A 90 -4.66 2.67 -2.04
C ALA A 90 -4.42 3.75 -0.97
N ARG A 91 -4.08 3.32 0.25
CA ARG A 91 -3.66 4.19 1.34
C ARG A 91 -2.21 3.94 1.72
N ILE A 92 -1.34 4.87 1.38
CA ILE A 92 0.08 4.80 1.73
C ILE A 92 0.35 5.76 2.88
N ARG A 93 0.63 5.20 4.06
CA ARG A 93 0.81 5.94 5.30
C ARG A 93 2.28 6.21 5.62
N PRO A 94 2.53 7.11 6.60
CA PRO A 94 3.89 7.49 7.00
C PRO A 94 4.80 6.29 7.34
N GLY A 95 6.08 6.46 6.98
CA GLY A 95 7.10 5.42 7.17
C GLY A 95 7.15 4.36 6.08
N THR A 96 6.26 4.43 5.09
CA THR A 96 6.26 3.50 3.95
C THR A 96 7.36 3.87 2.95
N ASN A 97 8.11 2.85 2.52
CA ASN A 97 9.13 2.94 1.48
C ASN A 97 8.91 1.84 0.44
N LEU A 98 8.42 2.22 -0.74
CA LEU A 98 8.24 1.32 -1.89
C LEU A 98 9.46 1.44 -2.81
N LEU A 99 10.16 0.33 -3.06
CA LEU A 99 11.30 0.31 -3.96
C LEU A 99 10.86 0.14 -5.43
N SER A 100 11.82 0.03 -6.33
CA SER A 100 11.55 0.05 -7.78
C SER A 100 10.65 -1.10 -8.22
N GLY A 101 9.66 -0.78 -9.08
CA GLY A 101 8.78 -1.77 -9.70
C GLY A 101 7.72 -2.39 -8.77
N VAL A 102 7.60 -1.90 -7.53
CA VAL A 102 6.55 -2.36 -6.60
C VAL A 102 5.17 -2.03 -7.14
N LYS A 103 4.23 -2.96 -6.95
CA LYS A 103 2.81 -2.75 -7.26
C LYS A 103 1.98 -2.82 -5.99
N ILE A 104 1.27 -1.73 -5.71
CA ILE A 104 0.26 -1.65 -4.65
C ILE A 104 -1.08 -1.47 -5.32
N GLY A 105 -1.99 -2.39 -5.15
CA GLY A 105 -3.30 -2.35 -5.81
C GLY A 105 -4.41 -1.78 -4.94
N ASN A 106 -5.64 -2.14 -5.30
CA ASN A 106 -6.85 -1.56 -4.71
C ASN A 106 -7.11 -2.05 -3.27
N PHE A 107 -7.56 -1.10 -2.46
CA PHE A 107 -7.88 -1.32 -1.04
C PHE A 107 -6.73 -1.91 -0.24
N VAL A 108 -5.51 -1.52 -0.59
CA VAL A 108 -4.31 -1.87 0.16
C VAL A 108 -3.89 -0.69 1.03
N GLU A 109 -3.69 -0.96 2.30
CA GLU A 109 -3.11 0.00 3.22
C GLU A 109 -1.71 -0.43 3.64
N THR A 110 -0.74 0.51 3.57
CA THR A 110 0.63 0.27 4.05
C THR A 110 1.02 1.32 5.08
N LYS A 111 1.74 0.92 6.13
CA LYS A 111 2.22 1.80 7.19
C LYS A 111 3.57 1.32 7.74
N ASN A 112 4.53 2.24 7.88
CA ASN A 112 5.83 1.94 8.49
C ASN A 112 6.46 0.64 7.93
N SER A 113 6.45 0.50 6.60
CA SER A 113 6.83 -0.74 5.92
C SER A 113 7.76 -0.46 4.76
N LYS A 114 8.71 -1.36 4.54
CA LYS A 114 9.57 -1.36 3.36
C LYS A 114 9.19 -2.52 2.46
N ILE A 115 8.86 -2.22 1.20
CA ILE A 115 8.53 -3.22 0.18
C ILE A 115 9.59 -3.13 -0.91
N ASP A 116 10.34 -4.21 -1.06
CA ASP A 116 11.48 -4.25 -1.97
C ASP A 116 11.05 -4.56 -3.42
N SER A 117 11.98 -4.40 -4.33
CA SER A 117 11.77 -4.29 -5.77
C SER A 117 10.94 -5.44 -6.36
N ASN A 118 10.05 -5.08 -7.28
CA ASN A 118 9.17 -5.96 -8.04
C ASN A 118 8.16 -6.77 -7.21
N SER A 119 8.06 -6.51 -5.90
CA SER A 119 7.07 -7.17 -5.05
C SER A 119 5.68 -6.59 -5.26
N LYS A 120 4.66 -7.40 -5.01
CA LYS A 120 3.26 -7.10 -5.32
C LYS A 120 2.38 -7.29 -4.11
N VAL A 121 1.54 -6.29 -3.83
CA VAL A 121 0.45 -6.33 -2.86
C VAL A 121 -0.78 -5.75 -3.58
N ASN A 122 -1.58 -6.59 -4.21
CA ASN A 122 -2.50 -6.09 -5.22
C ASN A 122 -3.93 -5.84 -4.73
N HIS A 123 -4.38 -6.48 -3.63
CA HIS A 123 -5.80 -6.42 -3.25
C HIS A 123 -6.02 -6.54 -1.75
N LEU A 124 -6.89 -5.68 -1.19
CA LEU A 124 -7.58 -5.87 0.09
C LEU A 124 -6.67 -6.24 1.27
N SER A 125 -5.47 -5.67 1.36
CA SER A 125 -4.46 -6.10 2.32
C SER A 125 -4.03 -4.98 3.26
N TYR A 126 -3.69 -5.33 4.51
CA TYR A 126 -3.03 -4.43 5.45
C TYR A 126 -1.59 -4.86 5.71
N ILE A 127 -0.66 -3.96 5.39
CA ILE A 127 0.79 -4.18 5.55
C ILE A 127 1.34 -3.13 6.52
N GLY A 128 1.44 -3.50 7.78
CA GLY A 128 1.92 -2.64 8.87
C GLY A 128 3.19 -3.17 9.51
N ASP A 129 4.15 -2.28 9.80
CA ASP A 129 5.43 -2.58 10.47
C ASP A 129 6.18 -3.78 9.84
N THR A 130 6.22 -3.83 8.50
CA THR A 130 6.63 -5.01 7.73
C THR A 130 7.82 -4.71 6.81
N LEU A 131 8.72 -5.69 6.68
CA LEU A 131 9.73 -5.73 5.64
C LEU A 131 9.37 -6.82 4.64
N ILE A 132 9.19 -6.45 3.37
CA ILE A 132 8.95 -7.40 2.27
C ILE A 132 10.16 -7.35 1.34
N GLY A 133 10.77 -8.51 1.10
CA GLY A 133 11.89 -8.70 0.19
C GLY A 133 11.49 -8.59 -1.28
N LYS A 134 12.45 -8.84 -2.19
CA LYS A 134 12.28 -8.72 -3.64
C LYS A 134 11.39 -9.81 -4.22
N ASN A 135 10.68 -9.48 -5.32
CA ASN A 135 9.93 -10.44 -6.12
C ASN A 135 8.90 -11.26 -5.32
N SER A 136 8.45 -10.77 -4.17
CA SER A 136 7.47 -11.46 -3.34
C SER A 136 6.05 -11.05 -3.70
N ASN A 137 5.12 -12.00 -3.59
CA ASN A 137 3.71 -11.76 -3.90
C ASN A 137 2.86 -11.97 -2.65
N ILE A 138 2.10 -10.95 -2.32
CA ILE A 138 1.16 -10.97 -1.19
C ILE A 138 -0.25 -11.16 -1.75
N GLY A 139 -0.88 -12.25 -1.37
CA GLY A 139 -2.24 -12.61 -1.78
C GLY A 139 -3.29 -11.66 -1.23
N ALA A 140 -4.43 -11.61 -1.91
CA ALA A 140 -5.55 -10.76 -1.52
C ALA A 140 -6.04 -11.06 -0.10
N GLY A 141 -6.41 -10.02 0.66
CA GLY A 141 -6.92 -10.20 2.01
C GLY A 141 -5.86 -10.56 3.07
N THR A 142 -4.57 -10.44 2.74
CA THR A 142 -3.50 -10.70 3.71
C THR A 142 -3.41 -9.58 4.73
N ILE A 143 -3.32 -9.95 6.01
CA ILE A 143 -3.16 -9.04 7.13
C ILE A 143 -1.85 -9.34 7.87
N THR A 144 -1.00 -8.33 8.04
CA THR A 144 0.10 -8.39 9.01
C THR A 144 -0.43 -7.95 10.36
N CYS A 145 -0.65 -8.91 11.28
CA CYS A 145 -1.18 -8.65 12.62
C CYS A 145 -0.05 -8.11 13.50
N ASN A 146 0.25 -6.82 13.34
CA ASN A 146 1.43 -6.17 13.92
C ASN A 146 1.23 -5.64 15.36
N TYR A 147 0.01 -5.64 15.89
CA TYR A 147 -0.30 -5.08 17.20
C TYR A 147 -0.90 -6.15 18.12
N ASP A 148 -0.30 -6.35 19.29
CA ASP A 148 -0.68 -7.38 20.26
C ASP A 148 -1.56 -6.85 21.42
N GLY A 149 -2.06 -5.62 21.28
CA GLY A 149 -2.84 -4.93 22.32
C GLY A 149 -1.97 -3.97 23.18
N VAL A 150 -0.66 -4.15 23.20
CA VAL A 150 0.30 -3.34 23.99
C VAL A 150 1.36 -2.68 23.11
N LYS A 151 2.03 -3.45 22.28
CA LYS A 151 3.13 -2.99 21.41
C LYS A 151 2.98 -3.45 19.98
N LYS A 152 3.78 -2.85 19.10
CA LYS A 152 3.86 -3.23 17.69
C LYS A 152 5.06 -4.13 17.47
N ASN A 153 4.83 -5.22 16.75
CA ASN A 153 5.81 -6.22 16.38
C ASN A 153 6.00 -6.21 14.86
N LYS A 154 7.14 -6.74 14.39
CA LYS A 154 7.51 -6.73 12.97
C LYS A 154 7.21 -8.06 12.31
N THR A 155 6.73 -8.00 11.06
CA THR A 155 6.69 -9.11 10.13
C THR A 155 7.86 -8.95 9.13
N ILE A 156 8.60 -10.03 8.90
CA ILE A 156 9.70 -10.06 7.92
C ILE A 156 9.38 -11.12 6.87
N ILE A 157 9.16 -10.68 5.64
CA ILE A 157 8.94 -11.54 4.48
C ILE A 157 10.19 -11.39 3.60
N SER A 158 10.91 -12.49 3.38
CA SER A 158 12.14 -12.49 2.58
C SER A 158 11.85 -12.44 1.08
N ASP A 159 12.89 -12.63 0.24
CA ASP A 159 12.77 -12.60 -1.22
C ASP A 159 12.05 -13.82 -1.78
N ASN A 160 11.33 -13.62 -2.89
CA ASN A 160 10.68 -14.68 -3.66
C ASN A 160 9.67 -15.49 -2.84
N VAL A 161 8.99 -14.86 -1.88
CA VAL A 161 7.96 -15.48 -1.06
C VAL A 161 6.60 -15.32 -1.72
N PHE A 162 5.78 -16.35 -1.64
CA PHE A 162 4.37 -16.30 -2.02
C PHE A 162 3.49 -16.46 -0.78
N ILE A 163 2.69 -15.44 -0.49
CA ILE A 163 1.66 -15.50 0.56
C ILE A 163 0.32 -15.74 -0.12
N GLY A 164 -0.36 -16.83 0.25
CA GLY A 164 -1.70 -17.15 -0.23
C GLY A 164 -2.75 -16.15 0.27
N SER A 165 -3.84 -16.05 -0.43
CA SER A 165 -4.94 -15.12 -0.09
C SER A 165 -5.55 -15.41 1.27
N ASN A 166 -6.08 -14.36 1.93
CA ASN A 166 -6.72 -14.44 3.25
C ASN A 166 -5.82 -15.02 4.35
N SER A 167 -4.51 -14.77 4.26
CA SER A 167 -3.56 -15.20 5.29
C SER A 167 -3.40 -14.13 6.36
N SER A 168 -3.33 -14.56 7.64
CA SER A 168 -2.98 -13.72 8.78
C SER A 168 -1.56 -14.03 9.24
N LEU A 169 -0.68 -13.01 9.21
CA LEU A 169 0.71 -13.15 9.67
C LEU A 169 0.82 -12.50 11.05
N VAL A 170 0.85 -13.31 12.10
CA VAL A 170 0.87 -12.83 13.49
C VAL A 170 2.31 -12.50 13.89
N ALA A 171 2.58 -11.20 13.98
CA ALA A 171 3.91 -10.71 14.33
C ALA A 171 4.22 -10.88 15.85
N PRO A 172 5.51 -11.12 16.22
CA PRO A 172 6.68 -11.18 15.35
C PRO A 172 6.78 -12.48 14.58
N VAL A 173 6.98 -12.42 13.26
CA VAL A 173 7.10 -13.62 12.42
C VAL A 173 8.04 -13.37 11.23
N LYS A 174 8.80 -14.39 10.84
CA LYS A 174 9.71 -14.36 9.68
C LYS A 174 9.32 -15.43 8.67
N ILE A 175 9.01 -15.01 7.46
CA ILE A 175 8.73 -15.89 6.33
C ILE A 175 10.00 -15.90 5.47
N LYS A 176 10.74 -17.03 5.50
CA LYS A 176 12.05 -17.11 4.86
C LYS A 176 11.93 -17.28 3.34
N LYS A 177 13.05 -17.09 2.66
CA LYS A 177 13.18 -17.02 1.20
C LYS A 177 12.56 -18.22 0.48
N LYS A 178 11.92 -17.96 -0.68
CA LYS A 178 11.30 -18.98 -1.54
C LYS A 178 10.27 -19.87 -0.85
N SER A 179 9.73 -19.46 0.28
CA SER A 179 8.65 -20.20 0.93
C SER A 179 7.28 -19.78 0.40
N VAL A 180 6.34 -20.64 0.62
CA VAL A 180 4.93 -20.45 0.26
C VAL A 180 4.08 -20.57 1.52
N VAL A 181 3.13 -19.66 1.69
CA VAL A 181 2.07 -19.77 2.69
C VAL A 181 0.78 -20.13 1.97
N GLY A 182 0.12 -21.21 2.38
CA GLY A 182 -1.17 -21.63 1.83
C GLY A 182 -2.27 -20.60 2.12
N ALA A 183 -3.20 -20.43 1.19
CA ALA A 183 -4.32 -19.50 1.37
C ALA A 183 -5.14 -19.86 2.62
N GLY A 184 -5.67 -18.84 3.33
CA GLY A 184 -6.48 -19.00 4.53
C GLY A 184 -5.70 -19.37 5.80
N SER A 185 -4.36 -19.34 5.77
CA SER A 185 -3.53 -19.76 6.90
C SER A 185 -3.34 -18.63 7.91
N VAL A 186 -3.28 -19.01 9.21
CA VAL A 186 -2.89 -18.14 10.33
C VAL A 186 -1.48 -18.52 10.77
N ILE A 187 -0.48 -17.73 10.37
CA ILE A 187 0.93 -18.03 10.61
C ILE A 187 1.41 -17.35 11.89
N THR A 188 1.71 -18.14 12.91
CA THR A 188 2.16 -17.70 14.24
C THR A 188 3.62 -18.03 14.54
N LYS A 189 4.28 -18.81 13.68
CA LYS A 189 5.68 -19.25 13.82
C LYS A 189 6.46 -18.95 12.55
N ASP A 190 7.77 -18.80 12.68
CA ASP A 190 8.67 -18.60 11.55
C ASP A 190 8.53 -19.74 10.52
N VAL A 191 8.48 -19.36 9.24
CA VAL A 191 8.42 -20.31 8.11
C VAL A 191 9.81 -20.48 7.55
N LYS A 192 10.24 -21.75 7.39
CA LYS A 192 11.57 -22.09 6.88
C LYS A 192 11.72 -21.78 5.40
N GLU A 193 12.94 -21.62 4.95
CA GLU A 193 13.26 -21.41 3.54
C GLU A 193 12.83 -22.62 2.69
N ASN A 194 12.36 -22.38 1.46
CA ASN A 194 11.91 -23.39 0.51
C ASN A 194 10.82 -24.33 1.03
N SER A 195 9.97 -23.87 1.95
CA SER A 195 8.90 -24.67 2.54
C SER A 195 7.51 -24.16 2.20
N LEU A 196 6.54 -25.04 2.28
CA LEU A 196 5.11 -24.72 2.26
C LEU A 196 4.61 -24.76 3.70
N ALA A 197 4.08 -23.64 4.20
CA ALA A 197 3.40 -23.54 5.47
C ALA A 197 1.89 -23.45 5.24
N ILE A 198 1.15 -24.33 5.90
CA ILE A 198 -0.31 -24.35 5.87
C ILE A 198 -0.81 -24.49 7.29
N GLU A 199 -1.74 -23.62 7.68
CA GLU A 199 -2.45 -23.69 8.94
C GLU A 199 -3.91 -23.36 8.67
N ARG A 200 -4.74 -24.39 8.56
CA ARG A 200 -6.19 -24.34 8.39
C ARG A 200 -6.80 -25.69 8.67
N SER A 201 -8.08 -25.73 9.03
CA SER A 201 -8.83 -26.95 9.27
C SER A 201 -8.93 -27.81 7.99
N GLU A 202 -9.05 -29.12 8.18
CA GLU A 202 -9.38 -30.05 7.10
C GLU A 202 -10.80 -29.77 6.59
N GLN A 203 -10.97 -29.84 5.27
CA GLN A 203 -12.28 -29.65 4.66
C GLN A 203 -13.16 -30.86 4.96
N THR A 204 -14.37 -30.62 5.44
CA THR A 204 -15.40 -31.64 5.62
C THR A 204 -16.59 -31.37 4.70
N GLU A 205 -17.18 -32.42 4.17
CA GLU A 205 -18.37 -32.36 3.31
C GLU A 205 -19.52 -33.09 3.98
N VAL A 206 -20.71 -32.51 3.91
CA VAL A 206 -21.95 -33.12 4.37
C VAL A 206 -22.83 -33.38 3.15
N GLU A 207 -22.84 -34.60 2.71
CA GLU A 207 -23.67 -35.02 1.57
C GLU A 207 -25.15 -34.85 1.87
N ASN A 208 -25.94 -34.55 0.82
CA ASN A 208 -27.41 -34.40 0.90
C ASN A 208 -27.86 -33.34 1.95
N TYR A 209 -27.03 -32.35 2.24
CA TYR A 209 -27.35 -31.27 3.19
C TYR A 209 -28.62 -30.52 2.76
N LYS A 210 -29.66 -30.57 3.60
CA LYS A 210 -30.89 -29.80 3.42
C LYS A 210 -30.85 -28.54 4.28
N ARG A 211 -30.88 -27.39 3.65
CA ARG A 211 -31.00 -26.11 4.35
C ARG A 211 -32.33 -26.08 5.12
N LYS A 212 -32.29 -25.91 6.44
CA LYS A 212 -33.51 -25.63 7.22
C LYS A 212 -34.08 -24.30 6.76
N LYS A 213 -35.39 -24.28 6.40
CA LYS A 213 -36.12 -23.06 6.07
C LYS A 213 -36.45 -22.28 7.31
#